data_3a30e2756c341c8e583517cb55f7b830
#
_entry.id   3a30e2756c341c8e583517cb55f7b830
#
_cell.length_a   1.000
_cell.length_b   1.000
_cell.length_c   1.000
_cell.angle_alpha   90.00
_cell.angle_beta   90.00
_cell.angle_gamma   90.00
#
_symmetry.space_group_name_H-M   'P 1'
#
loop_
_entity.id
_entity.type
_entity.pdbx_description
1 polymer ?
#
loop_
_entity_poly.entity_id
_entity_poly.type
_entity_poly.pdbx_seq_one_letter_code
_entity_poly.pdbx_strand_id
1 'polypeptide(L)'
;MNRFDDAGKLLLRLTIGILLLMHGLFKLANGIESITALVQAQGWPAWIAFGVFIGEIIAPSLLIIGVLTRAGALVIVFNMGLAVYLAHSSQILTLTKTGGWALELQGLFLMGALVVALLGAGRFSLGGSHGRMN
;
A
#
# COMPACT_ATOMS: atom_id res chain seq x y z
N MET A 1 22.67 6.94 13.85
CA MET A 1 21.35 7.20 13.22
C MET A 1 20.67 8.27 14.08
N ASN A 2 20.18 9.35 13.46
CA ASN A 2 19.63 10.49 14.18
C ASN A 2 18.19 10.17 14.65
N ARG A 3 17.78 10.68 15.82
CA ARG A 3 16.40 10.49 16.35
C ARG A 3 15.33 11.03 15.38
N PHE A 4 15.64 12.07 14.63
CA PHE A 4 14.74 12.63 13.61
C PHE A 4 14.54 11.68 12.43
N ASP A 5 15.57 10.92 12.02
CA ASP A 5 15.46 9.94 10.95
C ASP A 5 14.50 8.79 11.35
N ASP A 6 14.62 8.31 12.59
CA ASP A 6 13.75 7.28 13.13
C ASP A 6 12.31 7.76 13.30
N ALA A 7 12.12 9.00 13.73
CA ALA A 7 10.80 9.64 13.82
C ALA A 7 10.16 9.82 12.43
N GLY A 8 10.94 10.23 11.44
CA GLY A 8 10.48 10.35 10.05
C GLY A 8 10.03 9.00 9.48
N LYS A 9 10.80 7.93 9.72
CA LYS A 9 10.42 6.56 9.33
C LYS A 9 9.12 6.11 9.99
N LEU A 10 8.97 6.37 11.29
CA LEU A 10 7.74 6.06 12.02
C LEU A 10 6.54 6.80 11.42
N LEU A 11 6.67 8.11 11.22
CA LEU A 11 5.60 8.96 10.70
C LEU A 11 5.16 8.48 9.30
N LEU A 12 6.11 8.27 8.39
CA LEU A 12 5.82 7.79 7.04
C LEU A 12 5.11 6.43 7.06
N ARG A 13 5.61 5.49 7.85
CA ARG A 13 5.07 4.15 8.00
C ARG A 13 3.65 4.17 8.56
N LEU A 14 3.38 4.97 9.59
CA LEU A 14 2.04 5.14 10.16
C LEU A 14 1.10 5.81 9.18
N THR A 15 1.55 6.85 8.47
CA THR A 15 0.71 7.53 7.47
C THR A 15 0.27 6.58 6.37
N ILE A 16 1.20 5.88 5.72
CA ILE A 16 0.89 4.94 4.65
C ILE A 16 0.05 3.79 5.18
N GLY A 17 0.44 3.21 6.33
CA GLY A 17 -0.24 2.06 6.92
C GLY A 17 -1.68 2.37 7.34
N ILE A 18 -1.90 3.45 8.09
CA ILE A 18 -3.24 3.80 8.59
C ILE A 18 -4.17 4.17 7.44
N LEU A 19 -3.74 5.04 6.53
CA LEU A 19 -4.59 5.49 5.43
C LEU A 19 -4.96 4.33 4.50
N LEU A 20 -4.02 3.44 4.20
CA LEU A 20 -4.30 2.28 3.35
C LEU A 20 -5.17 1.24 4.06
N LEU A 21 -4.95 1.02 5.35
CA LEU A 21 -5.79 0.13 6.16
C LEU A 21 -7.26 0.57 6.16
N MET A 22 -7.52 1.89 6.21
CA MET A 22 -8.88 2.41 6.10
C MET A 22 -9.56 2.00 4.79
N HIS A 23 -8.83 2.02 3.67
CA HIS A 23 -9.35 1.54 2.37
C HIS A 23 -9.66 0.03 2.41
N GLY A 24 -8.77 -0.77 2.98
CA GLY A 24 -8.99 -2.21 3.12
C GLY A 24 -10.19 -2.55 4.02
N LEU A 25 -10.33 -1.88 5.15
CA LEU A 25 -11.46 -2.06 6.06
C LEU A 25 -12.78 -1.64 5.41
N PHE A 26 -12.79 -0.56 4.63
CA PHE A 26 -13.97 -0.16 3.87
C PHE A 26 -14.41 -1.24 2.88
N LYS A 27 -13.47 -1.83 2.14
CA LYS A 27 -13.74 -2.94 1.21
C LYS A 27 -14.22 -4.20 1.94
N LEU A 28 -13.66 -4.48 3.12
CA LEU A 28 -14.10 -5.61 3.93
C LEU A 28 -15.56 -5.47 4.38
N ALA A 29 -15.98 -4.25 4.73
CA ALA A 29 -17.34 -3.96 5.19
C ALA A 29 -18.36 -3.86 4.03
N ASN A 30 -17.95 -3.38 2.86
CA ASN A 30 -18.86 -3.07 1.75
C ASN A 30 -18.75 -4.04 0.55
N GLY A 31 -17.81 -4.98 0.60
CA GLY A 31 -17.58 -5.96 -0.46
C GLY A 31 -16.55 -5.55 -1.51
N ILE A 32 -16.18 -6.49 -2.37
CA ILE A 32 -15.16 -6.34 -3.42
C ILE A 32 -15.68 -6.73 -4.81
N GLU A 33 -16.98 -6.62 -5.04
CA GLU A 33 -17.62 -7.04 -6.30
C GLU A 33 -17.03 -6.34 -7.51
N SER A 34 -16.74 -5.02 -7.38
CA SER A 34 -16.11 -4.23 -8.44
C SER A 34 -14.71 -4.73 -8.79
N ILE A 35 -13.92 -5.11 -7.79
CA ILE A 35 -12.58 -5.67 -7.99
C ILE A 35 -12.67 -7.05 -8.62
N THR A 36 -13.61 -7.88 -8.16
CA THR A 36 -13.87 -9.20 -8.72
C THR A 36 -14.22 -9.10 -10.20
N ALA A 37 -15.09 -8.16 -10.57
CA ALA A 37 -15.44 -7.92 -11.97
C ALA A 37 -14.23 -7.51 -12.83
N LEU A 38 -13.35 -6.64 -12.31
CA LEU A 38 -12.11 -6.24 -12.99
C LEU A 38 -11.15 -7.42 -13.20
N VAL A 39 -11.00 -8.28 -12.18
CA VAL A 39 -10.17 -9.49 -12.24
C VAL A 39 -10.71 -10.46 -13.30
N GLN A 40 -12.00 -10.71 -13.29
CA GLN A 40 -12.66 -11.59 -14.26
C GLN A 40 -12.61 -11.05 -15.69
N ALA A 41 -12.68 -9.74 -15.86
CA ALA A 41 -12.53 -9.10 -17.18
C ALA A 41 -11.15 -9.35 -17.81
N GLN A 42 -10.11 -9.65 -17.00
CA GLN A 42 -8.80 -10.08 -17.46
C GLN A 42 -8.72 -11.59 -17.76
N GLY A 43 -9.81 -12.33 -17.59
CA GLY A 43 -9.81 -13.78 -17.70
C GLY A 43 -9.22 -14.51 -16.49
N TRP A 44 -9.02 -13.81 -15.37
CA TRP A 44 -8.44 -14.38 -14.16
C TRP A 44 -9.53 -14.93 -13.22
N PRO A 45 -9.19 -15.95 -12.39
CA PRO A 45 -10.14 -16.49 -11.42
C PRO A 45 -10.58 -15.46 -10.39
N ALA A 46 -11.88 -15.44 -10.04
CA ALA A 46 -12.49 -14.49 -9.11
C ALA A 46 -11.81 -14.44 -7.73
N TRP A 47 -11.28 -15.56 -7.24
CA TRP A 47 -10.61 -15.62 -5.93
C TRP A 47 -9.35 -14.72 -5.83
N ILE A 48 -8.73 -14.38 -6.96
CA ILE A 48 -7.57 -13.46 -6.98
C ILE A 48 -7.95 -12.08 -6.42
N ALA A 49 -9.21 -11.66 -6.56
CA ALA A 49 -9.70 -10.40 -6.00
C ALA A 49 -9.52 -10.29 -4.48
N PHE A 50 -9.57 -11.41 -3.75
CA PHE A 50 -9.31 -11.43 -2.31
C PHE A 50 -7.88 -11.06 -1.93
N GLY A 51 -6.95 -11.10 -2.87
CA GLY A 51 -5.58 -10.60 -2.69
C GLY A 51 -5.51 -9.13 -2.27
N VAL A 52 -6.55 -8.33 -2.56
CA VAL A 52 -6.64 -6.93 -2.10
C VAL A 52 -6.55 -6.82 -0.58
N PHE A 53 -7.07 -7.77 0.16
CA PHE A 53 -7.01 -7.77 1.63
C PHE A 53 -5.59 -8.02 2.16
N ILE A 54 -4.77 -8.76 1.42
CA ILE A 54 -3.35 -8.91 1.74
C ILE A 54 -2.64 -7.55 1.59
N GLY A 55 -2.90 -6.85 0.49
CA GLY A 55 -2.28 -5.56 0.17
C GLY A 55 -2.81 -4.37 0.98
N GLU A 56 -4.07 -4.41 1.43
CA GLU A 56 -4.73 -3.26 2.07
C GLU A 56 -5.13 -3.49 3.53
N ILE A 57 -4.97 -4.71 4.07
CA ILE A 57 -5.20 -4.99 5.50
C ILE A 57 -3.94 -5.58 6.12
N ILE A 58 -3.44 -6.72 5.64
CA ILE A 58 -2.31 -7.42 6.24
C ILE A 58 -1.03 -6.58 6.11
N ALA A 59 -0.67 -6.19 4.91
CA ALA A 59 0.55 -5.45 4.66
C ALA A 59 0.60 -4.08 5.37
N PRO A 60 -0.45 -3.24 5.34
CA PRO A 60 -0.49 -2.00 6.13
C PRO A 60 -0.39 -2.24 7.63
N SER A 61 -1.01 -3.31 8.16
CA SER A 61 -0.89 -3.67 9.57
C SER A 61 0.55 -3.98 9.95
N LEU A 62 1.30 -4.69 9.09
CA LEU A 62 2.73 -4.94 9.29
C LEU A 62 3.53 -3.62 9.34
N LEU A 63 3.19 -2.65 8.50
CA LEU A 63 3.82 -1.32 8.53
C LEU A 63 3.54 -0.60 9.84
N ILE A 64 2.28 -0.60 10.30
CA ILE A 64 1.87 0.09 11.54
C ILE A 64 2.64 -0.47 12.74
N ILE A 65 2.66 -1.79 12.92
CA ILE A 65 3.36 -2.42 14.05
C ILE A 65 4.88 -2.45 13.88
N GLY A 66 5.37 -2.32 12.65
CA GLY A 66 6.80 -2.34 12.34
C GLY A 66 7.43 -3.72 12.46
N VAL A 67 6.77 -4.71 11.89
CA VAL A 67 7.26 -6.10 11.78
C VAL A 67 7.23 -6.51 10.32
N LEU A 68 8.30 -7.10 9.81
CA LEU A 68 8.45 -7.42 8.38
C LEU A 68 8.11 -6.21 7.48
N THR A 69 8.50 -5.02 7.92
CA THR A 69 8.08 -3.75 7.34
C THR A 69 8.43 -3.63 5.86
N ARG A 70 9.62 -4.05 5.46
CA ARG A 70 10.04 -4.01 4.05
C ARG A 70 9.23 -4.97 3.20
N ALA A 71 8.95 -6.18 3.71
CA ALA A 71 8.10 -7.15 3.00
C ALA A 71 6.68 -6.62 2.83
N GLY A 72 6.06 -6.10 3.90
CA GLY A 72 4.75 -5.46 3.83
C GLY A 72 4.72 -4.28 2.85
N ALA A 73 5.74 -3.43 2.88
CA ALA A 73 5.85 -2.31 1.96
C ALA A 73 5.94 -2.75 0.49
N LEU A 74 6.71 -3.79 0.18
CA LEU A 74 6.79 -4.35 -1.17
C LEU A 74 5.46 -4.96 -1.63
N VAL A 75 4.72 -5.60 -0.73
CA VAL A 75 3.36 -6.09 -1.02
C VAL A 75 2.44 -4.93 -1.37
N ILE A 76 2.52 -3.80 -0.66
CA ILE A 76 1.74 -2.59 -0.98
C ILE A 76 2.13 -2.03 -2.35
N VAL A 77 3.42 -1.94 -2.67
CA VAL A 77 3.90 -1.50 -3.99
C VAL A 77 3.30 -2.35 -5.10
N PHE A 78 3.34 -3.68 -4.95
CA PHE A 78 2.75 -4.61 -5.91
C PHE A 78 1.23 -4.43 -6.01
N ASN A 79 0.53 -4.33 -4.89
CA ASN A 79 -0.93 -4.14 -4.84
C ASN A 79 -1.35 -2.83 -5.52
N MET A 80 -0.63 -1.73 -5.29
CA MET A 80 -0.92 -0.44 -5.94
C MET A 80 -0.63 -0.49 -7.44
N GLY A 81 0.46 -1.13 -7.86
CA GLY A 81 0.75 -1.35 -9.27
C GLY A 81 -0.35 -2.15 -9.96
N LEU A 82 -0.82 -3.21 -9.32
CA LEU A 82 -1.91 -4.04 -9.84
C LEU A 82 -3.24 -3.27 -9.89
N ALA A 83 -3.54 -2.45 -8.88
CA ALA A 83 -4.73 -1.60 -8.86
C ALA A 83 -4.73 -0.58 -10.01
N VAL A 84 -3.58 0.04 -10.29
CA VAL A 84 -3.42 0.94 -11.44
C VAL A 84 -3.62 0.17 -12.74
N TYR A 85 -3.03 -0.98 -12.89
CA TYR A 85 -3.18 -1.81 -14.08
C TYR A 85 -4.63 -2.22 -14.35
N LEU A 86 -5.34 -2.71 -13.33
CA LEU A 86 -6.70 -3.25 -13.47
C LEU A 86 -7.78 -2.16 -13.62
N ALA A 87 -7.69 -1.09 -12.83
CA ALA A 87 -8.77 -0.12 -12.71
C ALA A 87 -8.46 1.24 -13.34
N HIS A 88 -7.19 1.60 -13.52
CA HIS A 88 -6.79 2.97 -13.80
C HIS A 88 -5.79 3.11 -14.96
N SER A 89 -5.57 2.06 -15.75
CA SER A 89 -4.60 2.08 -16.85
C SER A 89 -4.86 3.20 -17.88
N SER A 90 -6.13 3.54 -18.14
CA SER A 90 -6.52 4.62 -19.02
C SER A 90 -6.26 6.04 -18.46
N GLN A 91 -6.00 6.14 -17.15
CA GLN A 91 -5.85 7.42 -16.45
C GLN A 91 -4.39 7.80 -16.18
N ILE A 92 -3.43 6.98 -16.60
CA ILE A 92 -1.99 7.18 -16.32
C ILE A 92 -1.48 8.55 -16.80
N LEU A 93 -1.97 9.04 -17.91
CA LEU A 93 -1.59 10.34 -18.48
C LEU A 93 -2.70 11.40 -18.35
N THR A 94 -3.64 11.22 -17.44
CA THR A 94 -4.81 12.09 -17.29
C THR A 94 -4.62 13.04 -16.11
N LEU A 95 -5.04 14.31 -16.30
CA LEU A 95 -5.12 15.31 -15.25
C LEU A 95 -6.55 15.48 -14.77
N THR A 96 -6.71 15.80 -13.49
CA THR A 96 -8.01 16.17 -12.90
C THR A 96 -8.42 17.59 -13.30
N LYS A 97 -9.67 17.95 -13.05
CA LYS A 97 -10.17 19.33 -13.30
C LYS A 97 -9.43 20.41 -12.50
N THR A 98 -8.77 20.03 -11.43
CA THR A 98 -7.97 20.92 -10.55
C THR A 98 -6.49 20.94 -10.92
N GLY A 99 -6.09 20.28 -12.00
CA GLY A 99 -4.71 20.25 -12.51
C GLY A 99 -3.80 19.20 -11.88
N GLY A 100 -4.30 18.41 -10.92
CA GLY A 100 -3.55 17.30 -10.34
C GLY A 100 -3.54 16.06 -11.23
N TRP A 101 -2.62 15.14 -10.97
CA TRP A 101 -2.59 13.86 -11.65
C TRP A 101 -3.76 12.97 -11.20
N ALA A 102 -4.44 12.32 -12.14
CA ALA A 102 -5.61 11.49 -11.81
C ALA A 102 -5.30 10.33 -10.85
N LEU A 103 -4.05 9.86 -10.83
CA LEU A 103 -3.57 8.77 -9.97
C LEU A 103 -2.73 9.25 -8.76
N GLU A 104 -2.92 10.48 -8.30
CA GLU A 104 -2.14 11.03 -7.17
C GLU A 104 -2.19 10.12 -5.95
N LEU A 105 -3.37 9.63 -5.58
CA LEU A 105 -3.55 8.80 -4.39
C LEU A 105 -2.79 7.47 -4.52
N GLN A 106 -2.98 6.76 -5.63
CA GLN A 106 -2.29 5.50 -5.89
C GLN A 106 -0.77 5.71 -5.99
N GLY A 107 -0.36 6.80 -6.65
CA GLY A 107 1.04 7.19 -6.78
C GLY A 107 1.68 7.49 -5.42
N LEU A 108 1.01 8.23 -4.54
CA LEU A 108 1.49 8.53 -3.19
C LEU A 108 1.62 7.26 -2.34
N PHE A 109 0.66 6.35 -2.39
CA PHE A 109 0.76 5.08 -1.68
C PHE A 109 1.89 4.20 -2.23
N LEU A 110 2.01 4.10 -3.54
CA LEU A 110 3.06 3.31 -4.19
C LEU A 110 4.45 3.85 -3.82
N MET A 111 4.68 5.14 -4.04
CA MET A 111 5.98 5.76 -3.77
C MET A 111 6.28 5.83 -2.28
N GLY A 112 5.28 6.12 -1.44
CA GLY A 112 5.44 6.09 0.01
C GLY A 112 5.80 4.70 0.53
N ALA A 113 5.15 3.65 0.04
CA ALA A 113 5.50 2.27 0.38
C ALA A 113 6.90 1.89 -0.13
N LEU A 114 7.28 2.34 -1.34
CA LEU A 114 8.63 2.11 -1.86
C LEU A 114 9.70 2.77 -0.97
N VAL A 115 9.46 3.99 -0.51
CA VAL A 115 10.36 4.67 0.43
C VAL A 115 10.44 3.92 1.75
N VAL A 116 9.32 3.40 2.28
CA VAL A 116 9.31 2.54 3.49
C VAL A 116 10.13 1.26 3.24
N ALA A 117 9.99 0.62 2.09
CA ALA A 117 10.77 -0.57 1.74
C ALA A 117 12.29 -0.30 1.74
N LEU A 118 12.70 0.87 1.25
CA LEU A 118 14.10 1.28 1.24
C LEU A 118 14.63 1.64 2.63
N LEU A 119 13.87 2.41 3.41
CA LEU A 119 14.28 2.91 4.72
C LEU A 119 14.16 1.87 5.83
N GLY A 120 13.19 0.95 5.73
CA GLY A 120 12.87 -0.02 6.78
C GLY A 120 12.08 0.57 7.95
N ALA A 121 11.90 -0.24 9.01
CA ALA A 121 11.04 0.09 10.14
C ALA A 121 11.54 1.23 11.04
N GLY A 122 12.86 1.40 11.16
CA GLY A 122 13.48 2.28 12.14
C GLY A 122 13.42 1.73 13.58
N ARG A 123 13.96 2.48 14.54
CA ARG A 123 14.05 2.05 15.95
C ARG A 123 12.69 1.99 16.65
N PHE A 124 11.75 2.84 16.25
CA PHE A 124 10.39 2.88 16.81
C PHE A 124 9.48 1.84 16.17
N SER A 125 9.85 0.56 16.31
CA SER A 125 9.13 -0.58 15.71
C SER A 125 9.21 -1.79 16.63
N LEU A 126 8.20 -2.66 16.63
CA LEU A 126 8.19 -3.88 17.42
C LEU A 126 9.23 -4.90 16.92
N GLY A 127 9.49 -4.95 15.62
CA GLY A 127 10.48 -5.82 15.01
C GLY A 127 11.92 -5.32 15.14
N GLY A 128 12.13 -4.09 15.63
CA GLY A 128 13.45 -3.48 15.76
C GLY A 128 14.11 -3.15 14.41
N SER A 129 15.32 -2.58 14.47
CA SER A 129 16.06 -2.13 13.27
C SER A 129 17.00 -3.19 12.68
N HIS A 130 17.04 -4.41 13.21
CA HIS A 130 18.10 -5.39 12.95
C HIS A 130 17.71 -6.50 11.97
N GLY A 131 16.45 -6.60 11.53
CA GLY A 131 15.99 -7.60 10.58
C GLY A 131 16.21 -7.18 9.13
N ARG A 132 16.64 -8.12 8.26
CA ARG A 132 16.80 -7.88 6.81
C ARG A 132 15.50 -7.38 6.15
N MET A 133 14.35 -7.83 6.64
CA MET A 133 13.02 -7.53 6.12
C MET A 133 12.27 -6.49 6.97
N ASN A 134 12.95 -5.88 7.92
CA ASN A 134 12.35 -4.90 8.82
C ASN A 134 12.93 -3.50 8.64
#